data_a3c0405a101f777849425e45306636bb
#
_entry.id   a3c0405a101f777849425e45306636bb
#
_cell.length_a   1.000
_cell.length_b   1.000
_cell.length_c   1.000
_cell.angle_alpha   90.00
_cell.angle_beta   90.00
_cell.angle_gamma   90.00
#
_symmetry.space_group_name_H-M   'P 1'
#
loop_
_entity.id
_entity.type
_entity.pdbx_description
1 polymer ?
#
loop_
_entity_poly.entity_id
_entity_poly.type
_entity_poly.pdbx_seq_one_letter_code
_entity_poly.pdbx_strand_id
1 'polypeptide(L)'
;MFKIICVTDRKLCDEDFLTRIEKIASAKPDRIIFRDKNCNDEEYVKSALKILAISDIYHVPCSMYFHTEIFSDIHMTMPMLQHICLSDINFQHFVGVSVHSVDEAIQAEQQGVDYIIAGHIFETSCKPDLAPRGLEFLKQVCESIKIPVYAIGGINANNINQIVQTGADGACIMSGFMTCKSPVAYISQLRKAVTEK
;
A
#
# COMPACT_ATOMS: atom_id res chain seq x y z
N MET A 1 -13.25 7.49 6.95
CA MET A 1 -12.81 6.41 7.89
C MET A 1 -11.39 6.04 7.52
N PHE A 2 -10.46 5.99 8.49
CA PHE A 2 -9.05 5.67 8.27
C PHE A 2 -8.86 4.26 7.72
N LYS A 3 -8.07 4.13 6.64
CA LYS A 3 -7.88 2.88 5.90
C LYS A 3 -6.64 2.13 6.38
N ILE A 4 -6.74 0.80 6.45
CA ILE A 4 -5.61 -0.10 6.75
C ILE A 4 -5.39 -0.98 5.53
N ILE A 5 -4.24 -0.78 4.86
CA ILE A 5 -3.88 -1.40 3.59
C ILE A 5 -2.74 -2.39 3.82
N CYS A 6 -2.86 -3.60 3.30
CA CYS A 6 -1.77 -4.57 3.28
C CYS A 6 -0.93 -4.40 2.01
N VAL A 7 0.38 -4.24 2.15
CA VAL A 7 1.33 -4.37 1.03
C VAL A 7 2.07 -5.70 1.19
N THR A 8 2.16 -6.48 0.12
CA THR A 8 2.78 -7.80 0.20
C THR A 8 4.29 -7.75 -0.04
N ASP A 9 5.00 -8.70 0.56
CA ASP A 9 6.38 -9.04 0.22
C ASP A 9 6.60 -10.54 0.50
N ARG A 10 6.74 -11.34 -0.57
CA ARG A 10 6.89 -12.79 -0.47
C ARG A 10 8.10 -13.20 0.39
N LYS A 11 9.19 -12.42 0.39
CA LYS A 11 10.41 -12.72 1.15
C LYS A 11 10.22 -12.68 2.67
N LEU A 12 9.20 -11.98 3.14
CA LEU A 12 8.89 -11.87 4.57
C LEU A 12 7.96 -12.98 5.07
N CYS A 13 7.49 -13.85 4.16
CA CYS A 13 6.51 -14.87 4.48
C CYS A 13 7.19 -16.20 4.85
N ASP A 14 6.94 -16.69 6.06
CA ASP A 14 7.49 -17.97 6.57
C ASP A 14 6.58 -19.18 6.25
N GLU A 15 5.47 -18.98 5.58
CA GLU A 15 4.52 -20.02 5.16
C GLU A 15 4.23 -19.94 3.65
N ASP A 16 3.39 -20.82 3.11
CA ASP A 16 2.94 -20.69 1.73
C ASP A 16 2.31 -19.32 1.47
N PHE A 17 2.78 -18.65 0.42
CA PHE A 17 2.41 -17.26 0.18
C PHE A 17 0.93 -17.06 -0.11
N LEU A 18 0.29 -17.95 -0.87
CA LEU A 18 -1.15 -17.84 -1.16
C LEU A 18 -1.99 -18.12 0.09
N THR A 19 -1.57 -19.06 0.93
CA THR A 19 -2.18 -19.29 2.25
C THR A 19 -2.10 -18.04 3.12
N ARG A 20 -0.95 -17.33 3.10
CA ARG A 20 -0.80 -16.06 3.82
C ARG A 20 -1.76 -15.00 3.28
N ILE A 21 -1.86 -14.85 1.95
CA ILE A 21 -2.78 -13.90 1.32
C ILE A 21 -4.24 -14.21 1.69
N GLU A 22 -4.64 -15.47 1.71
CA GLU A 22 -5.97 -15.86 2.11
C GLU A 22 -6.29 -15.48 3.57
N LYS A 23 -5.36 -15.75 4.50
CA LYS A 23 -5.49 -15.32 5.89
C LYS A 23 -5.57 -13.80 6.04
N ILE A 24 -4.83 -13.04 5.22
CA ILE A 24 -4.88 -11.58 5.19
C ILE A 24 -6.23 -11.11 4.63
N ALA A 25 -6.68 -11.67 3.51
CA ALA A 25 -7.96 -11.31 2.91
C ALA A 25 -9.14 -11.62 3.86
N SER A 26 -9.10 -12.74 4.59
CA SER A 26 -10.11 -13.09 5.61
C SER A 26 -10.15 -12.08 6.78
N ALA A 27 -9.04 -11.40 7.07
CA ALA A 27 -8.98 -10.33 8.07
C ALA A 27 -9.60 -9.01 7.57
N LYS A 28 -9.91 -8.92 6.28
CA LYS A 28 -10.57 -7.78 5.64
C LYS A 28 -9.82 -6.44 5.85
N PRO A 29 -8.56 -6.32 5.40
CA PRO A 29 -7.95 -5.00 5.22
C PRO A 29 -8.78 -4.20 4.21
N ASP A 30 -8.66 -2.89 4.22
CA ASP A 30 -9.39 -2.03 3.29
C ASP A 30 -8.90 -2.18 1.83
N ARG A 31 -7.69 -2.71 1.62
CA ARG A 31 -7.09 -3.05 0.32
C ARG A 31 -5.89 -3.96 0.52
N ILE A 32 -5.58 -4.76 -0.49
CA ILE A 32 -4.30 -5.46 -0.63
C ILE A 32 -3.57 -4.84 -1.83
N ILE A 33 -2.27 -4.57 -1.70
CA ILE A 33 -1.39 -4.20 -2.82
C ILE A 33 -0.42 -5.35 -3.02
N PHE A 34 -0.62 -6.07 -4.12
CA PHE A 34 0.27 -7.17 -4.48
C PHE A 34 1.54 -6.64 -5.13
N ARG A 35 2.63 -6.78 -4.41
CA ARG A 35 3.96 -6.40 -4.86
C ARG A 35 4.91 -7.57 -4.70
N ASP A 36 5.45 -8.06 -5.82
CA ASP A 36 6.50 -9.07 -5.85
C ASP A 36 7.58 -8.65 -6.86
N LYS A 37 8.73 -8.21 -6.37
CA LYS A 37 9.87 -7.74 -7.21
C LYS A 37 10.83 -8.85 -7.59
N ASN A 38 10.58 -10.08 -7.17
CA ASN A 38 11.55 -11.16 -7.23
C ASN A 38 11.16 -12.27 -8.22
N CYS A 39 10.06 -12.11 -8.91
CA CYS A 39 9.60 -13.02 -9.97
C CYS A 39 9.67 -12.35 -11.34
N ASN A 40 9.70 -13.14 -12.40
CA ASN A 40 9.54 -12.65 -13.75
C ASN A 40 8.06 -12.31 -14.03
N ASP A 41 7.79 -11.67 -15.17
CA ASP A 41 6.46 -11.17 -15.53
C ASP A 41 5.41 -12.29 -15.61
N GLU A 42 5.76 -13.45 -16.18
CA GLU A 42 4.83 -14.58 -16.29
C GLU A 42 4.45 -15.13 -14.91
N GLU A 43 5.43 -15.33 -14.03
CA GLU A 43 5.21 -15.76 -12.65
C GLU A 43 4.41 -14.75 -11.86
N TYR A 44 4.68 -13.45 -12.09
CA TYR A 44 3.93 -12.36 -11.47
C TYR A 44 2.45 -12.42 -11.86
N VAL A 45 2.14 -12.42 -13.17
CA VAL A 45 0.76 -12.46 -13.67
C VAL A 45 0.03 -13.71 -13.18
N LYS A 46 0.67 -14.87 -13.19
CA LYS A 46 0.09 -16.12 -12.66
C LYS A 46 -0.24 -16.03 -11.17
N SER A 47 0.62 -15.40 -10.38
CA SER A 47 0.37 -15.17 -8.96
C SER A 47 -0.72 -14.13 -8.74
N ALA A 48 -0.70 -13.04 -9.50
CA ALA A 48 -1.68 -11.96 -9.45
C ALA A 48 -3.11 -12.46 -9.69
N LEU A 49 -3.32 -13.29 -10.71
CA LEU A 49 -4.64 -13.87 -11.00
C LEU A 49 -5.18 -14.72 -9.84
N LYS A 50 -4.31 -15.50 -9.17
CA LYS A 50 -4.71 -16.28 -7.98
C LYS A 50 -5.06 -15.37 -6.80
N ILE A 51 -4.30 -14.30 -6.61
CA ILE A 51 -4.53 -13.33 -5.52
C ILE A 51 -5.83 -12.56 -5.76
N LEU A 52 -6.11 -12.16 -7.02
CA LEU A 52 -7.40 -11.57 -7.38
C LEU A 52 -8.56 -12.49 -7.05
N ALA A 53 -8.48 -13.77 -7.41
CA ALA A 53 -9.53 -14.74 -7.08
C ALA A 53 -9.75 -14.88 -5.57
N ILE A 54 -8.67 -14.88 -4.75
CA ILE A 54 -8.79 -14.85 -3.28
C ILE A 54 -9.44 -13.55 -2.82
N SER A 55 -8.99 -12.41 -3.33
CA SER A 55 -9.50 -11.09 -2.97
C SER A 55 -10.99 -10.94 -3.27
N ASP A 56 -11.46 -11.48 -4.39
CA ASP A 56 -12.88 -11.49 -4.78
C ASP A 56 -13.73 -12.32 -3.82
N ILE A 57 -13.25 -13.50 -3.41
CA ILE A 57 -13.95 -14.36 -2.43
C ILE A 57 -14.19 -13.61 -1.12
N TYR A 58 -13.21 -12.86 -0.66
CA TYR A 58 -13.29 -12.08 0.59
C TYR A 58 -13.82 -10.67 0.42
N HIS A 59 -14.11 -10.23 -0.82
CA HIS A 59 -14.54 -8.87 -1.15
C HIS A 59 -13.55 -7.78 -0.65
N VAL A 60 -12.26 -8.01 -0.86
CA VAL A 60 -11.20 -7.07 -0.53
C VAL A 60 -10.59 -6.51 -1.83
N PRO A 61 -10.64 -5.20 -2.09
CA PRO A 61 -9.99 -4.61 -3.27
C PRO A 61 -8.50 -4.96 -3.32
N CYS A 62 -7.99 -5.25 -4.52
CA CYS A 62 -6.60 -5.62 -4.70
C CYS A 62 -5.96 -4.86 -5.86
N SER A 63 -4.89 -4.10 -5.57
CA SER A 63 -4.09 -3.42 -6.59
C SER A 63 -2.88 -4.27 -6.97
N MET A 64 -2.59 -4.33 -8.27
CA MET A 64 -1.41 -4.99 -8.81
C MET A 64 -0.25 -4.00 -8.98
N TYR A 65 0.96 -4.47 -8.75
CA TYR A 65 2.14 -3.64 -8.95
C TYR A 65 2.50 -3.65 -10.43
N PHE A 66 2.14 -2.53 -11.13
CA PHE A 66 2.34 -2.37 -12.58
C PHE A 66 1.49 -3.33 -13.45
N HIS A 67 1.83 -3.53 -14.75
CA HIS A 67 1.07 -4.34 -15.74
C HIS A 67 -0.30 -3.74 -16.12
N THR A 68 -0.27 -2.51 -16.62
CA THR A 68 -1.45 -1.72 -17.02
C THR A 68 -2.29 -2.37 -18.11
N GLU A 69 -1.70 -3.22 -18.95
CA GLU A 69 -2.39 -3.89 -20.05
C GLU A 69 -3.31 -5.03 -19.53
N ILE A 70 -3.08 -5.52 -18.31
CA ILE A 70 -3.75 -6.71 -17.77
C ILE A 70 -4.70 -6.32 -16.63
N PHE A 71 -4.31 -5.36 -15.79
CA PHE A 71 -5.01 -5.05 -14.55
C PHE A 71 -5.50 -3.60 -14.54
N SER A 72 -6.72 -3.39 -14.05
CA SER A 72 -7.36 -2.08 -13.94
C SER A 72 -7.13 -1.38 -12.59
N ASP A 73 -6.73 -2.11 -11.55
CA ASP A 73 -6.39 -1.55 -10.23
C ASP A 73 -4.89 -1.76 -10.01
N ILE A 74 -4.12 -0.68 -10.12
CA ILE A 74 -2.67 -0.74 -10.18
C ILE A 74 -2.01 0.21 -9.18
N HIS A 75 -0.83 -0.19 -8.74
CA HIS A 75 0.06 0.65 -7.94
C HIS A 75 1.45 0.70 -8.57
N MET A 76 2.03 1.89 -8.67
CA MET A 76 3.32 2.08 -9.33
C MET A 76 4.25 3.01 -8.55
N THR A 77 5.46 3.21 -9.06
CA THR A 77 6.41 4.20 -8.54
C THR A 77 6.40 5.47 -9.39
N MET A 78 6.90 6.59 -8.86
CA MET A 78 7.03 7.84 -9.62
C MET A 78 7.82 7.68 -10.94
N PRO A 79 8.97 6.98 -11.00
CA PRO A 79 9.65 6.74 -12.27
C PRO A 79 8.78 6.00 -13.29
N MET A 80 7.94 5.04 -12.87
CA MET A 80 7.02 4.34 -13.77
C MET A 80 5.94 5.29 -14.28
N LEU A 81 5.34 6.09 -13.40
CA LEU A 81 4.32 7.08 -13.77
C LEU A 81 4.83 8.09 -14.79
N GLN A 82 6.09 8.54 -14.68
CA GLN A 82 6.69 9.50 -15.62
C GLN A 82 6.86 8.97 -17.05
N HIS A 83 6.86 7.66 -17.23
CA HIS A 83 6.96 7.01 -18.55
C HIS A 83 5.61 6.62 -19.14
N ILE A 84 4.50 6.89 -18.45
CA ILE A 84 3.15 6.51 -18.85
C ILE A 84 2.30 7.77 -18.91
N CYS A 85 1.60 7.96 -20.03
CA CYS A 85 0.53 8.94 -20.08
C CYS A 85 -0.76 8.26 -19.60
N LEU A 86 -1.30 8.66 -18.45
CA LEU A 86 -2.54 8.07 -17.92
C LEU A 86 -3.73 8.30 -18.85
N SER A 87 -3.70 9.34 -19.71
CA SER A 87 -4.71 9.54 -20.75
C SER A 87 -4.70 8.47 -21.84
N ASP A 88 -3.57 7.78 -22.03
CA ASP A 88 -3.42 6.73 -23.03
C ASP A 88 -3.82 5.34 -22.48
N ILE A 89 -3.94 5.23 -21.17
CA ILE A 89 -4.46 4.05 -20.48
C ILE A 89 -5.97 4.19 -20.42
N ASN A 90 -6.70 3.23 -20.97
CA ASN A 90 -8.16 3.22 -21.01
C ASN A 90 -8.77 3.58 -19.64
N PHE A 91 -9.63 4.60 -19.54
CA PHE A 91 -10.10 5.35 -18.36
C PHE A 91 -10.86 4.58 -17.25
N GLN A 92 -10.64 3.30 -17.09
CA GLN A 92 -11.25 2.50 -16.01
C GLN A 92 -10.24 2.03 -14.96
N HIS A 93 -9.05 2.65 -14.92
CA HIS A 93 -8.00 2.23 -14.01
C HIS A 93 -8.07 3.03 -12.71
N PHE A 94 -7.91 2.33 -11.58
CA PHE A 94 -7.67 2.91 -10.27
C PHE A 94 -6.16 2.89 -10.02
N VAL A 95 -5.55 4.06 -9.98
CA VAL A 95 -4.09 4.21 -10.00
C VAL A 95 -3.59 4.79 -8.70
N GLY A 96 -2.69 4.06 -8.04
CA GLY A 96 -1.94 4.54 -6.90
C GLY A 96 -0.46 4.69 -7.18
N VAL A 97 0.20 5.63 -6.51
CA VAL A 97 1.64 5.88 -6.69
C VAL A 97 2.37 6.04 -5.37
N SER A 98 3.57 5.43 -5.27
CA SER A 98 4.48 5.66 -4.15
C SER A 98 5.29 6.93 -4.38
N VAL A 99 5.30 7.83 -3.38
CA VAL A 99 6.01 9.12 -3.41
C VAL A 99 6.99 9.27 -2.24
N HIS A 100 8.03 10.07 -2.46
CA HIS A 100 9.11 10.27 -1.51
C HIS A 100 9.44 11.76 -1.27
N SER A 101 8.70 12.69 -1.87
CA SER A 101 8.78 14.14 -1.61
C SER A 101 7.41 14.78 -1.78
N VAL A 102 7.27 16.02 -1.30
CA VAL A 102 6.06 16.83 -1.51
C VAL A 102 5.88 17.13 -3.00
N ASP A 103 6.97 17.43 -3.70
CA ASP A 103 6.92 17.70 -5.15
C ASP A 103 6.43 16.48 -5.93
N GLU A 104 6.89 15.27 -5.59
CA GLU A 104 6.38 14.03 -6.19
C GLU A 104 4.88 13.85 -5.94
N ALA A 105 4.39 14.19 -4.74
CA ALA A 105 2.96 14.09 -4.42
C ALA A 105 2.13 15.05 -5.27
N ILE A 106 2.57 16.31 -5.42
CA ILE A 106 1.92 17.31 -6.26
C ILE A 106 1.92 16.87 -7.74
N GLN A 107 3.06 16.37 -8.23
CA GLN A 107 3.17 15.86 -9.61
C GLN A 107 2.24 14.66 -9.85
N ALA A 108 2.14 13.73 -8.89
CA ALA A 108 1.26 12.58 -9.01
C ALA A 108 -0.22 13.02 -9.08
N GLU A 109 -0.66 13.94 -8.21
CA GLU A 109 -2.01 14.49 -8.27
C GLU A 109 -2.30 15.20 -9.60
N GLN A 110 -1.36 16.00 -10.10
CA GLN A 110 -1.50 16.69 -11.40
C GLN A 110 -1.62 15.72 -12.58
N GLN A 111 -1.02 14.55 -12.49
CA GLN A 111 -1.14 13.49 -13.50
C GLN A 111 -2.45 12.69 -13.37
N GLY A 112 -3.26 12.94 -12.34
CA GLY A 112 -4.59 12.33 -12.19
C GLY A 112 -4.60 10.94 -11.55
N VAL A 113 -3.62 10.63 -10.68
CA VAL A 113 -3.67 9.39 -9.87
C VAL A 113 -4.78 9.47 -8.81
N ASP A 114 -5.33 8.32 -8.41
CA ASP A 114 -6.44 8.25 -7.46
C ASP A 114 -5.99 8.32 -6.00
N TYR A 115 -4.76 7.91 -5.69
CA TYR A 115 -4.18 7.99 -4.36
C TYR A 115 -2.65 7.94 -4.39
N ILE A 116 -2.04 8.36 -3.31
CA ILE A 116 -0.60 8.20 -3.11
C ILE A 116 -0.26 7.41 -1.84
N ILE A 117 0.92 6.79 -1.85
CA ILE A 117 1.55 6.22 -0.66
C ILE A 117 2.83 6.98 -0.36
N ALA A 118 2.84 7.71 0.77
CA ALA A 118 3.96 8.53 1.20
C ALA A 118 4.86 7.77 2.21
N GLY A 119 6.16 7.77 2.01
CA GLY A 119 7.06 7.13 2.96
C GLY A 119 8.52 7.00 2.56
N HIS A 120 9.28 6.33 3.43
CA HIS A 120 8.85 5.64 4.66
C HIS A 120 8.88 6.62 5.85
N ILE A 121 7.90 6.48 6.75
CA ILE A 121 7.65 7.48 7.80
C ILE A 121 8.49 7.20 9.06
N PHE A 122 8.55 5.96 9.52
CA PHE A 122 9.35 5.54 10.66
C PHE A 122 10.48 4.60 10.23
N GLU A 123 11.46 4.40 11.09
CA GLU A 123 12.51 3.39 10.89
C GLU A 123 11.92 2.03 10.55
N THR A 124 12.56 1.33 9.61
CA THR A 124 12.10 0.01 9.16
C THR A 124 13.26 -0.84 8.68
N SER A 125 13.26 -2.11 9.07
CA SER A 125 14.22 -3.10 8.58
C SER A 125 14.18 -3.32 7.06
N CYS A 126 13.08 -2.92 6.41
CA CYS A 126 12.96 -3.02 4.95
C CYS A 126 13.77 -1.95 4.18
N LYS A 127 14.25 -0.91 4.88
CA LYS A 127 15.10 0.15 4.33
C LYS A 127 16.12 0.62 5.39
N PRO A 128 17.04 -0.25 5.84
CA PRO A 128 17.91 0.03 6.98
C PRO A 128 18.89 1.20 6.73
N ASP A 129 19.27 1.42 5.47
CA ASP A 129 20.29 2.40 5.09
C ASP A 129 19.70 3.80 4.76
N LEU A 130 18.39 3.97 4.91
CA LEU A 130 17.71 5.24 4.60
C LEU A 130 17.08 5.82 5.86
N ALA A 131 17.34 7.09 6.12
CA ALA A 131 16.69 7.82 7.20
C ALA A 131 15.16 7.93 6.94
N PRO A 132 14.31 7.76 7.97
CA PRO A 132 12.88 7.95 7.85
C PRO A 132 12.57 9.42 7.55
N ARG A 133 11.50 9.65 6.79
CA ARG A 133 11.07 11.02 6.41
C ARG A 133 10.32 11.73 7.54
N GLY A 134 9.76 10.99 8.46
CA GLY A 134 9.08 11.51 9.64
C GLY A 134 7.66 12.00 9.40
N LEU A 135 7.02 12.38 10.51
CA LEU A 135 5.63 12.82 10.53
C LEU A 135 5.43 14.19 9.90
N GLU A 136 6.42 15.09 10.02
CA GLU A 136 6.35 16.42 9.43
C GLU A 136 6.27 16.37 7.90
N PHE A 137 7.09 15.52 7.27
CA PHE A 137 6.97 15.25 5.84
C PHE A 137 5.56 14.78 5.46
N LEU A 138 5.01 13.80 6.21
CA LEU A 138 3.68 13.27 5.92
C LEU A 138 2.61 14.35 6.02
N LYS A 139 2.68 15.20 7.06
CA LYS A 139 1.76 16.32 7.25
C LYS A 139 1.83 17.31 6.09
N GLN A 140 3.03 17.70 5.66
CA GLN A 140 3.22 18.58 4.49
C GLN A 140 2.62 17.97 3.22
N VAL A 141 2.77 16.67 3.00
CA VAL A 141 2.15 15.98 1.87
C VAL A 141 0.61 16.07 1.97
N CYS A 142 0.02 15.76 3.14
CA CYS A 142 -1.43 15.83 3.33
C CYS A 142 -1.99 17.25 3.14
N GLU A 143 -1.24 18.28 3.48
CA GLU A 143 -1.64 19.68 3.31
C GLU A 143 -1.48 20.18 1.86
N SER A 144 -0.66 19.51 1.05
CA SER A 144 -0.30 19.97 -0.30
C SER A 144 -1.19 19.41 -1.42
N ILE A 145 -1.95 18.33 -1.17
CA ILE A 145 -2.79 17.66 -2.18
C ILE A 145 -4.17 17.33 -1.62
N LYS A 146 -5.10 16.98 -2.50
CA LYS A 146 -6.51 16.69 -2.14
C LYS A 146 -6.87 15.21 -2.30
N ILE A 147 -6.09 14.45 -3.07
CA ILE A 147 -6.31 13.02 -3.23
C ILE A 147 -5.88 12.25 -1.97
N PRO A 148 -6.42 11.05 -1.72
CA PRO A 148 -6.10 10.25 -0.54
C PRO A 148 -4.61 9.99 -0.36
N VAL A 149 -4.12 10.22 0.87
CA VAL A 149 -2.73 9.99 1.28
C VAL A 149 -2.67 8.83 2.26
N TYR A 150 -1.92 7.79 1.89
CA TYR A 150 -1.63 6.66 2.77
C TYR A 150 -0.17 6.69 3.19
N ALA A 151 0.11 6.48 4.48
CA ALA A 151 1.47 6.44 5.01
C ALA A 151 2.04 5.01 4.94
N ILE A 152 3.34 4.87 4.70
CA ILE A 152 4.03 3.57 4.77
C ILE A 152 5.37 3.68 5.49
N GLY A 153 5.79 2.58 6.12
CA GLY A 153 7.13 2.39 6.69
C GLY A 153 7.16 2.46 8.21
N GLY A 154 7.50 1.33 8.86
CA GLY A 154 7.66 1.19 10.30
C GLY A 154 6.36 1.33 11.11
N ILE A 155 5.20 1.33 10.46
CA ILE A 155 3.90 1.55 11.10
C ILE A 155 3.41 0.25 11.76
N ASN A 156 2.92 0.38 13.00
CA ASN A 156 2.34 -0.69 13.82
C ASN A 156 1.33 -0.11 14.82
N ALA A 157 0.73 -0.96 15.67
CA ALA A 157 -0.30 -0.52 16.62
C ALA A 157 0.18 0.52 17.64
N ASN A 158 1.48 0.61 17.94
CA ASN A 158 2.02 1.56 18.93
C ASN A 158 2.20 2.97 18.36
N ASN A 159 2.26 3.14 17.04
CA ASN A 159 2.55 4.42 16.39
C ASN A 159 1.51 4.86 15.33
N ILE A 160 0.58 4.00 14.94
CA ILE A 160 -0.42 4.31 13.90
C ILE A 160 -1.28 5.53 14.25
N ASN A 161 -1.52 5.81 15.54
CA ASN A 161 -2.26 6.99 15.97
C ASN A 161 -1.54 8.30 15.62
N GLN A 162 -0.20 8.30 15.57
CA GLN A 162 0.57 9.46 15.12
C GLN A 162 0.34 9.74 13.62
N ILE A 163 0.10 8.69 12.82
CA ILE A 163 -0.27 8.85 11.40
C ILE A 163 -1.64 9.50 11.27
N VAL A 164 -2.63 9.09 12.07
CA VAL A 164 -3.96 9.71 12.09
C VAL A 164 -3.87 11.21 12.33
N GLN A 165 -3.00 11.64 13.25
CA GLN A 165 -2.82 13.05 13.62
C GLN A 165 -2.21 13.92 12.52
N THR A 166 -1.58 13.34 11.49
CA THR A 166 -1.06 14.10 10.33
C THR A 166 -2.11 14.47 9.30
N GLY A 167 -3.32 13.92 9.41
CA GLY A 167 -4.36 14.08 8.39
C GLY A 167 -4.34 13.04 7.27
N ALA A 168 -3.46 12.04 7.33
CA ALA A 168 -3.44 10.94 6.36
C ALA A 168 -4.73 10.11 6.41
N ASP A 169 -5.17 9.62 5.24
CA ASP A 169 -6.40 8.84 5.08
C ASP A 169 -6.25 7.38 5.49
N GLY A 170 -5.01 6.91 5.68
CA GLY A 170 -4.76 5.54 6.10
C GLY A 170 -3.28 5.19 6.24
N ALA A 171 -3.03 3.92 6.52
CA ALA A 171 -1.70 3.35 6.65
C ALA A 171 -1.55 2.07 5.83
N CYS A 172 -0.43 1.97 5.13
CA CYS A 172 0.04 0.77 4.44
C CYS A 172 1.02 0.03 5.33
N ILE A 173 0.77 -1.26 5.55
CA ILE A 173 1.58 -2.10 6.43
C ILE A 173 2.05 -3.32 5.64
N MET A 174 3.34 -3.58 5.63
CA MET A 174 3.94 -4.69 4.92
C MET A 174 4.40 -5.79 5.89
N SER A 175 5.49 -5.58 6.60
CA SER A 175 6.10 -6.62 7.46
C SER A 175 5.12 -7.15 8.51
N GLY A 176 4.36 -6.28 9.17
CA GLY A 176 3.39 -6.68 10.19
C GLY A 176 2.35 -7.68 9.67
N PHE A 177 1.81 -7.50 8.47
CA PHE A 177 0.89 -8.48 7.87
C PHE A 177 1.57 -9.76 7.41
N MET A 178 2.79 -9.64 6.89
CA MET A 178 3.51 -10.81 6.36
C MET A 178 4.03 -11.73 7.46
N THR A 179 4.33 -11.20 8.67
CA THR A 179 4.98 -11.96 9.74
C THR A 179 4.10 -12.24 10.97
N CYS A 180 2.93 -11.61 11.09
CA CYS A 180 2.07 -11.81 12.25
C CYS A 180 1.51 -13.25 12.32
N LYS A 181 1.30 -13.77 13.53
CA LYS A 181 0.70 -15.08 13.74
C LYS A 181 -0.78 -15.13 13.28
N SER A 182 -1.52 -14.05 13.47
CA SER A 182 -2.95 -13.94 13.11
C SER A 182 -3.25 -12.59 12.48
N PRO A 183 -3.45 -12.50 11.14
CA PRO A 183 -3.85 -11.26 10.49
C PRO A 183 -5.16 -10.68 11.05
N VAL A 184 -6.11 -11.51 11.44
CA VAL A 184 -7.38 -11.07 12.05
C VAL A 184 -7.15 -10.34 13.39
N ALA A 185 -6.35 -10.92 14.27
CA ALA A 185 -6.01 -10.27 15.54
C ALA A 185 -5.19 -9.00 15.30
N TYR A 186 -4.25 -9.03 14.35
CA TYR A 186 -3.39 -7.92 14.04
C TYR A 186 -4.16 -6.71 13.50
N ILE A 187 -5.06 -6.90 12.54
CA ILE A 187 -5.85 -5.78 12.01
C ILE A 187 -6.81 -5.22 13.07
N SER A 188 -7.34 -6.08 13.96
CA SER A 188 -8.18 -5.64 15.07
C SER A 188 -7.40 -4.73 16.03
N GLN A 189 -6.14 -5.06 16.35
CA GLN A 189 -5.26 -4.20 17.15
C GLN A 189 -4.99 -2.87 16.48
N LEU A 190 -4.70 -2.86 15.16
CA LEU A 190 -4.48 -1.65 14.41
C LEU A 190 -5.72 -0.74 14.40
N ARG A 191 -6.90 -1.31 14.13
CA ARG A 191 -8.17 -0.55 14.11
C ARG A 191 -8.50 0.04 15.48
N LYS A 192 -8.24 -0.71 16.54
CA LYS A 192 -8.41 -0.22 17.92
C LYS A 192 -7.47 0.96 18.19
N ALA A 193 -6.19 0.84 17.86
CA ALA A 193 -5.21 1.91 18.05
C ALA A 193 -5.51 3.19 17.24
N VAL A 194 -6.20 3.09 16.09
CA VAL A 194 -6.68 4.25 15.30
C VAL A 194 -7.78 5.02 16.02
N THR A 195 -8.61 4.35 16.83
CA THR A 195 -9.78 4.96 17.51
C THR A 195 -9.48 5.42 18.93
N GLU A 196 -8.40 4.95 19.55
CA GLU A 196 -7.96 5.38 20.88
C GLU A 196 -7.33 6.78 20.78
N LYS A 197 -7.98 7.79 21.43
CA LYS A 197 -7.48 9.17 21.54
C LYS A 197 -6.45 9.31 22.64
#